data_40d319d8bef93a5445bec33d454c978e
#
_entry.id   40d319d8bef93a5445bec33d454c978e
#
_cell.length_a   1.000
_cell.length_b   1.000
_cell.length_c   1.000
_cell.angle_alpha   90.00
_cell.angle_beta   90.00
_cell.angle_gamma   90.00
#
_symmetry.space_group_name_H-M   'P 1'
#
loop_
_entity.id
_entity.type
_entity.pdbx_description
1 polymer ?
#
loop_
_entity_poly.entity_id
_entity_poly.type
_entity_poly.pdbx_seq_one_letter_code
_entity_poly.pdbx_strand_id
1 'polypeptide(L)'
;MSRFLSHLAELQPELFAEMSPELAVELKIGNGDYISIVSLRGAIQARALVSRRIRPLHLDGKIVHQIAMPFHFGSAGPVKGGSTNDLIPISGEPNVTIMEAKALTCNIVPGRLPRGPAFEDWLNKYVPKGGPANLHPEQPAEGAPCARAGGGHGLEGKIDNR
;
A
#
# COMPACT_ATOMS: atom_id res chain seq x y z
N MET A 1 8.50 -18.41 2.19
CA MET A 1 9.73 -19.25 2.02
C MET A 1 10.00 -19.65 0.57
N SER A 2 8.98 -19.93 -0.27
CA SER A 2 9.17 -20.34 -1.68
C SER A 2 10.01 -19.37 -2.53
N ARG A 3 10.04 -18.08 -2.20
CA ARG A 3 10.81 -17.05 -2.93
C ARG A 3 12.34 -17.18 -2.78
N PHE A 4 12.79 -18.00 -1.85
CA PHE A 4 14.21 -18.27 -1.62
C PHE A 4 14.69 -19.60 -2.22
N LEU A 5 13.78 -20.39 -2.79
CA LEU A 5 14.13 -21.61 -3.51
C LEU A 5 14.39 -21.27 -4.97
N SER A 6 15.57 -21.57 -5.47
CA SER A 6 16.04 -21.15 -6.80
C SER A 6 15.08 -21.54 -7.92
N HIS A 7 14.64 -22.79 -7.97
CA HIS A 7 13.72 -23.28 -9.00
C HIS A 7 12.33 -22.63 -8.95
N LEU A 8 11.85 -22.23 -7.76
CA LEU A 8 10.59 -21.48 -7.63
C LEU A 8 10.76 -20.00 -7.94
N ALA A 9 11.96 -19.46 -7.66
CA ALA A 9 12.30 -18.09 -8.04
C ALA A 9 12.42 -17.93 -9.57
N GLU A 10 12.91 -18.96 -10.27
CA GLU A 10 12.94 -18.96 -11.74
C GLU A 10 11.54 -18.95 -12.37
N LEU A 11 10.59 -19.65 -11.77
CA LEU A 11 9.19 -19.64 -12.22
C LEU A 11 8.51 -18.28 -12.02
N GLN A 12 8.93 -17.53 -11.01
CA GLN A 12 8.36 -16.23 -10.68
C GLN A 12 9.41 -15.26 -10.14
N PRO A 13 10.26 -14.71 -11.03
CA PRO A 13 11.43 -13.93 -10.64
C PRO A 13 11.09 -12.50 -10.21
N GLU A 14 9.95 -11.95 -10.62
CA GLU A 14 9.58 -10.55 -10.36
C GLU A 14 8.22 -10.45 -9.66
N LEU A 15 8.08 -9.43 -8.82
CA LEU A 15 6.79 -9.06 -8.22
C LEU A 15 5.79 -8.74 -9.32
N PHE A 16 4.57 -9.25 -9.15
CA PHE A 16 3.46 -8.94 -10.05
C PHE A 16 2.24 -8.43 -9.29
N ALA A 17 1.39 -7.71 -10.01
CA ALA A 17 0.06 -7.33 -9.56
C ALA A 17 -0.97 -7.85 -10.57
N GLU A 18 -1.85 -8.70 -10.09
CA GLU A 18 -2.95 -9.25 -10.88
C GLU A 18 -4.07 -8.23 -10.96
N MET A 19 -4.55 -7.96 -12.18
CA MET A 19 -5.60 -6.99 -12.46
C MET A 19 -6.58 -7.51 -13.49
N SER A 20 -7.79 -6.91 -13.51
CA SER A 20 -8.81 -7.26 -14.49
C SER A 20 -8.44 -6.75 -15.90
N PRO A 21 -8.95 -7.41 -16.96
CA PRO A 21 -8.80 -6.92 -18.34
C PRO A 21 -9.40 -5.54 -18.54
N GLU A 22 -10.50 -5.23 -17.85
CA GLU A 22 -11.18 -3.93 -17.93
C GLU A 22 -10.27 -2.82 -17.44
N LEU A 23 -9.64 -2.99 -16.29
CA LEU A 23 -8.68 -2.03 -15.74
C LEU A 23 -7.44 -1.89 -16.65
N ALA A 24 -6.95 -3.01 -17.17
CA ALA A 24 -5.80 -3.00 -18.08
C ALA A 24 -6.08 -2.21 -19.36
N VAL A 25 -7.27 -2.35 -19.94
CA VAL A 25 -7.70 -1.57 -21.13
C VAL A 25 -7.83 -0.09 -20.78
N GLU A 26 -8.47 0.24 -19.66
CA GLU A 26 -8.64 1.63 -19.21
C GLU A 26 -7.30 2.35 -19.05
N LEU A 27 -6.32 1.69 -18.43
CA LEU A 27 -5.00 2.24 -18.19
C LEU A 27 -4.00 2.02 -19.34
N LYS A 28 -4.43 1.33 -20.42
CA LYS A 28 -3.58 0.97 -21.58
C LYS A 28 -2.34 0.16 -21.15
N ILE A 29 -2.54 -0.80 -20.27
CA ILE A 29 -1.49 -1.68 -19.74
C ILE A 29 -1.59 -3.03 -20.44
N GLY A 30 -0.49 -3.50 -20.99
CA GLY A 30 -0.34 -4.86 -21.52
C GLY A 30 0.03 -5.86 -20.43
N ASN A 31 -0.28 -7.15 -20.66
CA ASN A 31 0.17 -8.20 -19.76
C ASN A 31 1.71 -8.27 -19.76
N GLY A 32 2.33 -8.24 -18.57
CA GLY A 32 3.77 -8.23 -18.40
C GLY A 32 4.40 -6.83 -18.39
N ASP A 33 3.65 -5.77 -18.65
CA ASP A 33 4.16 -4.40 -18.57
C ASP A 33 4.55 -4.03 -17.14
N TYR A 34 5.49 -3.09 -17.02
CA TYR A 34 5.78 -2.49 -15.72
C TYR A 34 4.69 -1.51 -15.32
N ILE A 35 4.29 -1.62 -14.07
CA ILE A 35 3.37 -0.69 -13.43
C ILE A 35 3.95 -0.22 -12.10
N SER A 36 3.60 0.99 -11.74
CA SER A 36 3.87 1.59 -10.44
C SER A 36 2.59 1.64 -9.64
N ILE A 37 2.62 1.13 -8.42
CA ILE A 37 1.48 1.08 -7.51
C ILE A 37 1.78 2.04 -6.38
N VAL A 38 0.88 3.00 -6.17
CA VAL A 38 1.05 4.12 -5.24
C VAL A 38 -0.04 4.08 -4.19
N SER A 39 0.35 4.03 -2.94
CA SER A 39 -0.54 4.17 -1.78
C SER A 39 -0.26 5.46 -1.02
N LEU A 40 -0.98 5.69 0.06
CA LEU A 40 -0.71 6.80 0.99
C LEU A 40 0.66 6.71 1.65
N ARG A 41 1.23 5.51 1.77
CA ARG A 41 2.51 5.29 2.43
C ARG A 41 3.70 5.39 1.49
N GLY A 42 3.54 4.98 0.25
CA GLY A 42 4.64 4.94 -0.69
C GLY A 42 4.27 4.31 -2.01
N ALA A 43 5.27 3.96 -2.79
CA ALA A 43 5.08 3.36 -4.10
C ALA A 43 6.04 2.20 -4.32
N ILE A 44 5.57 1.17 -5.02
CA ILE A 44 6.37 0.05 -5.47
C ILE A 44 6.15 -0.22 -6.95
N GLN A 45 7.08 -0.93 -7.55
CA GLN A 45 7.03 -1.35 -8.94
C GLN A 45 6.71 -2.84 -9.03
N ALA A 46 5.85 -3.21 -9.96
CA ALA A 46 5.48 -4.60 -10.23
C ALA A 46 5.29 -4.85 -11.73
N ARG A 47 5.14 -6.13 -12.11
CA ARG A 47 4.65 -6.53 -13.44
C ARG A 47 3.14 -6.63 -13.41
N ALA A 48 2.49 -6.19 -14.46
CA ALA A 48 1.05 -6.39 -14.63
C ALA A 48 0.77 -7.85 -15.03
N LEU A 49 -0.12 -8.50 -14.29
CA LEU A 49 -0.68 -9.80 -14.66
C LEU A 49 -2.16 -9.60 -14.98
N VAL A 50 -2.49 -9.54 -16.26
CA VAL A 50 -3.88 -9.35 -16.70
C VAL A 50 -4.61 -10.69 -16.69
N SER A 51 -5.63 -10.81 -15.86
CA SER A 51 -6.35 -12.05 -15.63
C SER A 51 -7.84 -11.80 -15.35
N ARG A 52 -8.69 -12.77 -15.72
CA ARG A 52 -10.13 -12.71 -15.44
C ARG A 52 -10.50 -13.19 -14.03
N ARG A 53 -9.52 -13.53 -13.20
CA ARG A 53 -9.74 -13.97 -11.81
C ARG A 53 -10.16 -12.82 -10.91
N ILE A 54 -9.57 -11.64 -11.12
CA ILE A 54 -9.92 -10.42 -10.40
C ILE A 54 -10.95 -9.66 -11.24
N ARG A 55 -12.12 -9.42 -10.67
CA ARG A 55 -13.21 -8.70 -11.34
C ARG A 55 -13.44 -7.36 -10.66
N PRO A 56 -13.86 -6.33 -11.41
CA PRO A 56 -14.32 -5.08 -10.80
C PRO A 56 -15.49 -5.32 -9.85
N LEU A 57 -15.56 -4.54 -8.80
CA LEU A 57 -16.70 -4.49 -7.89
C LEU A 57 -17.67 -3.42 -8.36
N HIS A 58 -18.97 -3.69 -8.20
CA HIS A 58 -20.02 -2.72 -8.47
C HIS A 58 -20.62 -2.29 -7.12
N LEU A 59 -20.25 -1.10 -6.67
CA LEU A 59 -20.65 -0.53 -5.37
C LEU A 59 -21.39 0.79 -5.61
N ASP A 60 -22.64 0.88 -5.18
CA ASP A 60 -23.47 2.09 -5.27
C ASP A 60 -23.46 2.74 -6.66
N GLY A 61 -23.57 1.91 -7.71
CA GLY A 61 -23.57 2.38 -9.11
C GLY A 61 -22.19 2.80 -9.64
N LYS A 62 -21.13 2.62 -8.86
CA LYS A 62 -19.75 2.88 -9.27
C LYS A 62 -18.98 1.59 -9.50
N ILE A 63 -18.11 1.61 -10.48
CA ILE A 63 -17.16 0.52 -10.73
C ILE A 63 -15.90 0.80 -9.88
N VAL A 64 -15.55 -0.15 -9.02
CA VAL A 64 -14.33 -0.09 -8.21
C VAL A 64 -13.42 -1.22 -8.68
N HIS A 65 -12.32 -0.85 -9.30
CA HIS A 65 -11.30 -1.81 -9.70
C HIS A 65 -10.48 -2.25 -8.49
N GLN A 66 -10.04 -3.49 -8.53
CA GLN A 66 -9.16 -4.07 -7.52
C GLN A 66 -7.99 -4.78 -8.18
N ILE A 67 -6.88 -4.84 -7.48
CA ILE A 67 -5.71 -5.60 -7.84
C ILE A 67 -5.33 -6.53 -6.69
N ALA A 68 -4.66 -7.62 -7.02
CA ALA A 68 -4.12 -8.54 -6.04
C ALA A 68 -2.61 -8.66 -6.20
N MET A 69 -1.90 -8.67 -5.07
CA MET A 69 -0.45 -8.76 -5.04
C MET A 69 0.01 -9.82 -4.04
N PRO A 70 1.04 -10.61 -4.38
CA PRO A 70 1.63 -11.53 -3.42
C PRO A 70 2.54 -10.77 -2.43
N PHE A 71 2.59 -11.28 -1.21
CA PHE A 71 3.61 -10.91 -0.24
C PHE A 71 4.94 -11.65 -0.49
N HIS A 72 5.95 -11.36 0.32
CA HIS A 72 7.26 -12.03 0.36
C HIS A 72 8.19 -11.76 -0.83
N PHE A 73 7.98 -10.66 -1.55
CA PHE A 73 9.00 -10.05 -2.38
C PHE A 73 9.72 -8.97 -1.57
N GLY A 74 10.90 -8.61 -1.99
CA GLY A 74 11.71 -7.60 -1.32
C GLY A 74 13.10 -7.49 -1.93
N SER A 75 13.94 -6.69 -1.32
CA SER A 75 15.31 -6.43 -1.78
C SER A 75 16.28 -7.58 -1.52
N ALA A 76 15.92 -8.52 -0.65
CA ALA A 76 16.75 -9.68 -0.30
C ALA A 76 16.27 -10.94 -1.01
N GLY A 77 17.21 -11.74 -1.50
CA GLY A 77 16.95 -13.01 -2.15
C GLY A 77 17.03 -13.01 -3.67
N PRO A 78 16.71 -14.15 -4.32
CA PRO A 78 16.87 -14.33 -5.76
C PRO A 78 15.75 -13.67 -6.59
N VAL A 79 14.61 -13.30 -5.98
CA VAL A 79 13.50 -12.65 -6.66
C VAL A 79 13.64 -11.13 -6.62
N LYS A 80 13.09 -10.46 -7.64
CA LYS A 80 13.13 -9.00 -7.77
C LYS A 80 11.77 -8.37 -7.48
N GLY A 81 11.78 -7.20 -6.85
CA GLY A 81 10.59 -6.39 -6.61
C GLY A 81 10.66 -5.66 -5.28
N GLY A 82 9.72 -4.75 -5.08
CA GLY A 82 9.50 -4.08 -3.80
C GLY A 82 8.75 -4.97 -2.81
N SER A 83 8.74 -4.57 -1.55
CA SER A 83 7.91 -5.22 -0.55
C SER A 83 6.49 -4.66 -0.62
N THR A 84 5.48 -5.53 -0.69
CA THR A 84 4.08 -5.10 -0.60
C THR A 84 3.79 -4.38 0.71
N ASN A 85 4.57 -4.65 1.76
CA ASN A 85 4.47 -3.94 3.04
C ASN A 85 4.79 -2.45 2.94
N ASP A 86 5.56 -2.03 1.93
CA ASP A 86 5.88 -0.61 1.72
C ASP A 86 4.66 0.21 1.27
N LEU A 87 3.59 -0.47 0.85
CA LEU A 87 2.31 0.16 0.50
C LEU A 87 1.33 0.24 1.67
N ILE A 88 1.52 -0.56 2.73
CA ILE A 88 0.56 -0.72 3.80
C ILE A 88 0.68 0.42 4.80
N PRO A 89 -0.32 1.31 4.93
CA PRO A 89 -0.32 2.33 5.94
C PRO A 89 -0.49 1.70 7.34
N ILE A 90 0.01 2.38 8.35
CA ILE A 90 -0.26 2.03 9.75
C ILE A 90 -1.66 2.58 10.07
N SER A 91 -2.66 1.74 9.87
CA SER A 91 -4.06 2.07 10.13
C SER A 91 -4.71 0.97 10.92
N GLY A 92 -5.37 1.31 12.01
CA GLY A 92 -6.15 0.39 12.81
C GLY A 92 -7.63 0.42 12.41
N GLU A 93 -8.27 -0.72 12.47
CA GLU A 93 -9.72 -0.82 12.34
C GLU A 93 -10.39 -0.04 13.48
N PRO A 94 -11.48 0.74 13.22
CA PRO A 94 -12.02 1.69 14.21
C PRO A 94 -12.53 1.10 15.52
N ASN A 95 -12.97 -0.16 15.53
CA ASN A 95 -13.58 -0.76 16.74
C ASN A 95 -12.55 -1.39 17.67
N VAL A 96 -11.63 -2.18 17.11
CA VAL A 96 -10.69 -2.98 17.91
C VAL A 96 -9.23 -2.62 17.66
N THR A 97 -8.97 -1.64 16.81
CA THR A 97 -7.63 -1.13 16.46
C THR A 97 -6.67 -2.19 15.88
N ILE A 98 -7.21 -3.30 15.36
CA ILE A 98 -6.40 -4.29 14.66
C ILE A 98 -5.93 -3.68 13.33
N MET A 99 -4.65 -3.85 13.02
CA MET A 99 -4.04 -3.30 11.81
C MET A 99 -4.69 -3.85 10.54
N GLU A 100 -5.20 -2.95 9.69
CA GLU A 100 -5.70 -3.25 8.35
C GLU A 100 -4.52 -3.43 7.38
N ALA A 101 -4.12 -4.68 7.18
CA ALA A 101 -2.92 -4.99 6.40
C ALA A 101 -3.19 -5.59 5.01
N LYS A 102 -4.43 -5.95 4.68
CA LYS A 102 -4.74 -6.73 3.47
C LYS A 102 -5.55 -5.98 2.42
N ALA A 103 -6.23 -4.92 2.80
CA ALA A 103 -7.00 -4.09 1.89
C ALA A 103 -6.62 -2.63 2.06
N LEU A 104 -6.25 -1.97 0.97
CA LEU A 104 -5.87 -0.57 0.95
C LEU A 104 -6.21 0.07 -0.39
N THR A 105 -6.39 1.38 -0.39
CA THR A 105 -6.57 2.15 -1.62
C THR A 105 -5.23 2.46 -2.25
N CYS A 106 -5.15 2.31 -3.57
CA CYS A 106 -3.96 2.64 -4.33
C CYS A 106 -4.33 3.22 -5.70
N ASN A 107 -3.38 3.93 -6.28
CA ASN A 107 -3.41 4.32 -7.69
C ASN A 107 -2.43 3.46 -8.48
N ILE A 108 -2.76 3.18 -9.74
CA ILE A 108 -1.91 2.45 -10.66
C ILE A 108 -1.46 3.41 -11.76
N VAL A 109 -0.17 3.46 -11.96
CA VAL A 109 0.46 4.30 -12.99
C VAL A 109 1.22 3.39 -13.95
N PRO A 110 0.94 3.44 -15.27
CA PRO A 110 1.72 2.71 -16.25
C PRO A 110 3.20 3.10 -16.21
N GLY A 111 4.08 2.11 -16.32
CA GLY A 111 5.51 2.34 -16.37
C GLY A 111 6.24 2.11 -15.05
N ARG A 112 7.56 2.36 -15.09
CA ARG A 112 8.44 2.17 -13.93
C ARG A 112 8.48 3.40 -13.04
N LEU A 113 8.80 3.17 -11.78
CA LEU A 113 9.08 4.24 -10.83
C LEU A 113 10.28 5.09 -11.31
N PRO A 114 10.17 6.41 -11.27
CA PRO A 114 11.32 7.27 -11.48
C PRO A 114 12.36 7.07 -10.35
N ARG A 115 13.59 7.44 -10.64
CA ARG A 115 14.69 7.33 -9.67
C ARG A 115 15.22 8.72 -9.32
N GLY A 116 15.84 8.81 -8.13
CA GLY A 116 16.47 10.03 -7.67
C GLY A 116 15.46 11.13 -7.30
N PRO A 117 15.84 12.41 -7.42
CA PRO A 117 15.02 13.54 -6.96
C PRO A 117 13.62 13.62 -7.59
N ALA A 118 13.46 13.15 -8.82
CA ALA A 118 12.17 13.14 -9.52
C ALA A 118 11.12 12.21 -8.88
N PHE A 119 11.53 11.32 -7.97
CA PHE A 119 10.62 10.37 -7.33
C PHE A 119 9.63 11.06 -6.39
N GLU A 120 10.06 12.05 -5.62
CA GLU A 120 9.20 12.73 -4.65
C GLU A 120 8.10 13.54 -5.34
N ASP A 121 8.43 14.29 -6.38
CA ASP A 121 7.46 15.05 -7.17
C ASP A 121 6.45 14.11 -7.85
N TRP A 122 6.96 13.02 -8.39
CA TRP A 122 6.14 11.99 -9.02
C TRP A 122 5.20 11.33 -7.99
N LEU A 123 5.70 10.97 -6.82
CA LEU A 123 4.92 10.36 -5.74
C LEU A 123 3.78 11.28 -5.31
N ASN A 124 4.07 12.56 -5.03
CA ASN A 124 3.09 13.56 -4.63
C ASN A 124 1.98 13.76 -5.68
N LYS A 125 2.30 13.60 -6.96
CA LYS A 125 1.34 13.69 -8.05
C LYS A 125 0.34 12.54 -8.05
N TYR A 126 0.78 11.33 -7.71
CA TYR A 126 0.00 10.10 -7.87
C TYR A 126 -0.48 9.47 -6.57
N VAL A 127 -0.15 10.03 -5.41
CA VAL A 127 -0.72 9.59 -4.13
C VAL A 127 -2.25 9.69 -4.20
N PRO A 128 -3.00 8.65 -3.74
CA PRO A 128 -4.45 8.70 -3.70
C PRO A 128 -4.95 9.90 -2.92
N LYS A 129 -5.77 10.74 -3.57
CA LYS A 129 -6.44 11.88 -2.92
C LYS A 129 -7.84 11.43 -2.51
N GLY A 130 -8.16 11.52 -1.23
CA GLY A 130 -9.51 11.20 -0.75
C GLY A 130 -9.66 9.86 -0.06
N GLY A 131 -8.68 9.46 0.74
CA GLY A 131 -8.96 8.57 1.86
C GLY A 131 -9.94 9.24 2.83
N PRO A 132 -10.60 8.50 3.74
CA PRO A 132 -11.38 9.12 4.80
C PRO A 132 -10.52 10.18 5.47
N ALA A 133 -11.11 11.34 5.75
CA ALA A 133 -10.42 12.55 6.23
C ALA A 133 -9.49 12.33 7.45
N ASN A 134 -9.62 11.17 8.09
CA ASN A 134 -8.84 10.75 9.25
C ASN A 134 -7.52 10.01 8.91
N LEU A 135 -7.24 9.74 7.62
CA LEU A 135 -6.00 9.07 7.21
C LEU A 135 -4.84 10.05 6.92
N HIS A 136 -5.16 11.32 6.82
CA HIS A 136 -4.21 12.40 6.94
C HIS A 136 -4.53 13.13 8.25
N PRO A 137 -3.85 12.85 9.35
CA PRO A 137 -3.80 13.83 10.40
C PRO A 137 -3.30 15.11 9.70
N GLU A 138 -4.13 16.15 9.67
CA GLU A 138 -3.70 17.48 9.25
C GLU A 138 -2.33 17.67 9.88
N GLN A 139 -1.31 17.86 9.07
CA GLN A 139 -0.01 18.24 9.62
C GLN A 139 -0.31 19.43 10.51
N PRO A 140 -0.02 19.36 11.82
CA PRO A 140 -0.29 20.48 12.69
C PRO A 140 0.36 21.69 12.03
N ALA A 141 -0.43 22.73 11.83
CA ALA A 141 0.07 23.98 11.26
C ALA A 141 1.39 24.31 11.97
N GLU A 142 2.42 24.64 11.21
CA GLU A 142 3.75 24.95 11.75
C GLU A 142 3.58 25.88 12.95
N GLY A 143 3.91 25.41 14.15
CA GLY A 143 3.74 26.14 15.40
C GLY A 143 2.60 25.69 16.32
N ALA A 144 1.77 24.71 15.96
CA ALA A 144 0.82 24.14 16.91
C ALA A 144 1.59 23.28 17.94
N PRO A 145 1.42 23.53 19.26
CA PRO A 145 2.04 22.68 20.27
C PRO A 145 1.51 21.25 20.10
N CYS A 146 2.43 20.30 20.04
CA CYS A 146 2.12 18.89 19.93
C CYS A 146 1.12 18.54 21.06
N ALA A 147 -0.13 18.29 20.71
CA ALA A 147 -1.10 17.80 21.68
C ALA A 147 -0.62 16.41 22.11
N ARG A 148 0.05 16.36 23.26
CA ARG A 148 0.33 15.09 23.92
C ARG A 148 -0.99 14.40 24.10
N ALA A 149 -1.13 13.21 23.51
CA ALA A 149 -2.20 12.31 23.87
C ALA A 149 -2.13 12.09 25.38
N GLY A 150 -2.94 12.82 26.11
CA GLY A 150 -3.09 12.73 27.56
C GLY A 150 -3.89 11.48 27.88
N GLY A 151 -3.20 10.39 28.10
CA GLY A 151 -3.76 9.12 28.58
C GLY A 151 -2.95 8.59 29.74
N GLY A 152 -2.57 9.47 30.64
CA GLY A 152 -1.98 9.08 31.92
C GLY A 152 -3.03 9.20 33.03
N HIS A 153 -3.88 8.21 33.20
CA HIS A 153 -4.53 8.01 34.49
C HIS A 153 -3.45 7.58 35.48
N GLY A 154 -2.92 8.55 36.22
CA GLY A 154 -2.10 8.32 37.41
C GLY A 154 -2.96 7.62 38.46
N LEU A 155 -2.71 6.37 38.67
CA LEU A 155 -3.08 5.68 39.89
C LEU A 155 -2.09 6.13 40.98
N GLU A 156 -2.34 7.26 41.61
CA GLU A 156 -1.74 7.56 42.91
C GLU A 156 -2.41 6.68 43.95
N GLY A 157 -1.91 5.46 44.10
CA GLY A 157 -2.19 4.62 45.26
C GLY A 157 -1.33 5.10 46.41
N LYS A 158 -1.91 5.83 47.39
CA LYS A 158 -1.32 6.03 48.69
C LYS A 158 -1.20 4.68 49.38
N ILE A 159 0.02 4.20 49.52
CA ILE A 159 0.33 3.08 50.44
C ILE A 159 0.46 3.73 51.80
N ASP A 160 -0.55 3.53 52.63
CA ASP A 160 -0.54 3.88 54.06
C ASP A 160 0.15 2.75 54.83
N ASN A 161 1.36 3.00 55.27
CA ASN A 161 2.09 2.10 56.16
C ASN A 161 1.61 2.33 57.63
N ARG A 162 0.87 1.39 58.16
CA ARG A 162 0.80 1.11 59.58
C ARG A 162 0.91 -0.40 59.83
#